data_402f02cc4d0a96a04ef7dcfd7fcbace0
#
_entry.id   402f02cc4d0a96a04ef7dcfd7fcbace0
#
_cell.length_a   1.000
_cell.length_b   1.000
_cell.length_c   1.000
_cell.angle_alpha   90.00
_cell.angle_beta   90.00
_cell.angle_gamma   90.00
#
_symmetry.space_group_name_H-M   'P 1'
#
loop_
_entity.id
_entity.type
_entity.pdbx_description
1 polymer ?
#
loop_
_entity_poly.entity_id
_entity_poly.type
_entity_poly.pdbx_seq_one_letter_code
_entity_poly.pdbx_strand_id
1 'polypeptide(L)'
;MMIQKIPRKIRMGSILLHLLFWILSLVLFVVLIFLTRHFRLQAMDFQTAINIILTLLLLAVSVYINLLILLPLFFKKRHYLLFSLFEISNIALFICLNYVISMTFEGKHPNLLNEIVAEFILVLVFLIITTLIKFTRDSIALQDANLKIKEIEREKAESELRALKAQINPHFFFNTLNSIYSLSLDQSEKIPELILKLSELMRYILYETRENQISMQRQLEFLQSYIYLEQLRTDEKIKIDMEINGDPAGLMVAPLLFITFVENAFKHVAKEKDNPSFIRITFDLTHPYKILFTIKNKKYNSPGASIGNNEGIGLANVRKRLNLLYPAKHELKISDTGDVFKVDLTLDLS
;
A
#
# COMPACT_ATOMS: atom_id res chain seq x y z
N MET A 1 -13.18 -7.81 9.80
CA MET A 1 -13.29 -6.79 10.85
C MET A 1 -12.21 -7.08 11.89
N MET A 2 -10.96 -6.65 11.63
CA MET A 2 -9.82 -6.83 12.55
C MET A 2 -9.83 -5.71 13.58
N ILE A 3 -10.22 -6.02 14.80
CA ILE A 3 -10.03 -5.12 15.94
C ILE A 3 -8.53 -5.10 16.24
N GLN A 4 -7.83 -4.08 15.73
CA GLN A 4 -6.44 -3.81 16.14
C GLN A 4 -6.41 -3.57 17.65
N LYS A 5 -5.82 -4.51 18.39
CA LYS A 5 -5.49 -4.33 19.80
C LYS A 5 -4.53 -3.15 19.93
N ILE A 6 -5.04 -2.02 20.41
CA ILE A 6 -4.22 -0.84 20.80
C ILE A 6 -3.14 -1.33 21.76
N PRO A 7 -1.85 -1.07 21.52
CA PRO A 7 -0.78 -1.56 22.37
C PRO A 7 -0.96 -1.04 23.80
N ARG A 8 -0.79 -1.92 24.80
CA ARG A 8 -0.96 -1.64 26.26
C ARG A 8 -0.27 -0.37 26.74
N LYS A 9 0.86 0.01 26.14
CA LYS A 9 1.65 1.21 26.49
C LYS A 9 0.93 2.52 26.21
N ILE A 10 0.12 2.60 25.16
CA ILE A 10 -0.68 3.80 24.80
C ILE A 10 -1.86 3.95 25.76
N ARG A 11 -2.42 2.85 26.24
CA ARG A 11 -3.52 2.85 27.22
C ARG A 11 -3.09 3.38 28.58
N MET A 12 -1.90 3.02 29.06
CA MET A 12 -1.36 3.45 30.36
C MET A 12 -1.04 4.95 30.39
N GLY A 13 -0.42 5.48 29.33
CA GLY A 13 -0.13 6.91 29.23
C GLY A 13 -1.39 7.78 29.19
N SER A 14 -2.47 7.29 28.56
CA SER A 14 -3.75 8.00 28.53
C SER A 14 -4.40 8.05 29.93
N ILE A 15 -4.38 6.95 30.65
CA ILE A 15 -4.93 6.88 32.02
C ILE A 15 -4.17 7.82 32.96
N LEU A 16 -2.84 7.81 32.89
CA LEU A 16 -1.98 8.67 33.68
C LEU A 16 -2.26 10.16 33.46
N LEU A 17 -2.45 10.56 32.17
CA LEU A 17 -2.81 11.94 31.81
C LEU A 17 -4.19 12.35 32.33
N HIS A 18 -5.17 11.45 32.32
CA HIS A 18 -6.49 11.72 32.89
C HIS A 18 -6.41 11.88 34.43
N LEU A 19 -5.64 11.03 35.09
CA LEU A 19 -5.41 11.15 36.53
C LEU A 19 -4.70 12.46 36.90
N LEU A 20 -3.64 12.81 36.16
CA LEU A 20 -2.90 14.05 36.35
C LEU A 20 -3.81 15.28 36.16
N PHE A 21 -4.64 15.26 35.11
CA PHE A 21 -5.61 16.32 34.83
C PHE A 21 -6.57 16.53 36.04
N TRP A 22 -7.14 15.46 36.60
CA TRP A 22 -8.07 15.55 37.69
C TRP A 22 -7.40 15.93 39.03
N ILE A 23 -6.15 15.49 39.24
CA ILE A 23 -5.36 15.91 40.40
C ILE A 23 -5.06 17.42 40.32
N LEU A 24 -4.63 17.89 39.13
CA LEU A 24 -4.38 19.32 38.92
C LEU A 24 -5.65 20.16 39.05
N SER A 25 -6.78 19.64 38.58
CA SER A 25 -8.10 20.28 38.77
C SER A 25 -8.50 20.39 40.22
N LEU A 26 -8.27 19.35 41.03
CA LEU A 26 -8.51 19.39 42.47
C LEU A 26 -7.65 20.46 43.16
N VAL A 27 -6.35 20.49 42.86
CA VAL A 27 -5.43 21.50 43.43
C VAL A 27 -5.88 22.91 43.05
N LEU A 28 -6.21 23.12 41.78
CA LEU A 28 -6.67 24.43 41.28
C LEU A 28 -7.96 24.86 41.98
N PHE A 29 -8.92 23.95 42.16
CA PHE A 29 -10.19 24.20 42.82
C PHE A 29 -10.00 24.56 44.28
N VAL A 30 -9.15 23.84 45.01
CA VAL A 30 -8.81 24.14 46.41
C VAL A 30 -8.13 25.51 46.55
N VAL A 31 -7.18 25.83 45.66
CA VAL A 31 -6.51 27.14 45.61
C VAL A 31 -7.52 28.27 45.35
N LEU A 32 -8.47 28.07 44.42
CA LEU A 32 -9.49 29.06 44.12
C LEU A 32 -10.43 29.35 45.28
N ILE A 33 -10.85 28.31 45.99
CA ILE A 33 -11.65 28.44 47.24
C ILE A 33 -10.86 29.20 48.29
N PHE A 34 -9.57 28.89 48.48
CA PHE A 34 -8.71 29.55 49.42
C PHE A 34 -8.58 31.06 49.12
N LEU A 35 -8.39 31.43 47.86
CA LEU A 35 -8.30 32.82 47.40
C LEU A 35 -9.61 33.58 47.54
N THR A 36 -10.76 32.96 47.30
CA THR A 36 -12.09 33.61 47.36
C THR A 36 -12.59 33.79 48.78
N ARG A 37 -12.19 32.94 49.72
CA ARG A 37 -12.56 33.04 51.18
C ARG A 37 -11.64 33.95 51.97
N HIS A 38 -10.95 34.92 51.36
CA HIS A 38 -10.16 35.97 52.06
C HIS A 38 -9.17 35.43 53.11
N PHE A 39 -8.28 34.54 52.74
CA PHE A 39 -7.15 34.05 53.55
C PHE A 39 -7.51 33.62 55.01
N ARG A 40 -8.77 33.44 55.36
CA ARG A 40 -9.12 32.86 56.64
C ARG A 40 -8.84 31.34 56.58
N LEU A 41 -7.71 30.95 57.16
CA LEU A 41 -7.37 29.58 57.52
C LEU A 41 -8.29 29.10 58.68
N GLN A 42 -9.60 29.21 58.54
CA GLN A 42 -10.49 28.36 59.34
C GLN A 42 -10.30 26.95 58.83
N ALA A 43 -10.00 26.03 59.73
CA ALA A 43 -9.84 24.63 59.45
C ALA A 43 -10.96 24.17 58.49
N MET A 44 -10.60 23.58 57.37
CA MET A 44 -11.55 23.10 56.39
C MET A 44 -12.46 22.09 57.07
N ASP A 45 -13.71 22.48 57.27
CA ASP A 45 -14.68 21.62 57.92
C ASP A 45 -14.91 20.37 57.09
N PHE A 46 -15.12 19.23 57.73
CA PHE A 46 -15.34 17.94 57.07
C PHE A 46 -16.48 18.01 56.05
N GLN A 47 -17.55 18.77 56.33
CA GLN A 47 -18.67 18.97 55.42
C GLN A 47 -18.26 19.71 54.13
N THR A 48 -17.44 20.76 54.23
CA THR A 48 -16.90 21.48 53.10
C THR A 48 -15.99 20.58 52.22
N ALA A 49 -15.17 19.73 52.86
CA ALA A 49 -14.32 18.78 52.10
C ALA A 49 -15.16 17.76 51.33
N ILE A 50 -16.23 17.23 51.89
CA ILE A 50 -17.16 16.32 51.22
C ILE A 50 -17.84 17.03 50.04
N ASN A 51 -18.32 18.26 50.23
CA ASN A 51 -18.93 19.05 49.15
C ASN A 51 -18.01 19.23 47.96
N ILE A 52 -16.74 19.61 48.19
CA ILE A 52 -15.72 19.75 47.15
C ILE A 52 -15.52 18.43 46.38
N ILE A 53 -15.40 17.32 47.08
CA ILE A 53 -15.21 16.00 46.43
C ILE A 53 -16.42 15.62 45.58
N LEU A 54 -17.64 15.80 46.09
CA LEU A 54 -18.87 15.51 45.38
C LEU A 54 -19.04 16.40 44.12
N THR A 55 -18.75 17.70 44.25
CA THR A 55 -18.75 18.65 43.12
C THR A 55 -17.79 18.24 42.03
N LEU A 56 -16.54 17.83 42.38
CA LEU A 56 -15.56 17.38 41.41
C LEU A 56 -15.96 16.05 40.75
N LEU A 57 -16.56 15.13 41.51
CA LEU A 57 -17.08 13.89 40.91
C LEU A 57 -18.21 14.18 39.92
N LEU A 58 -19.13 15.08 40.29
CA LEU A 58 -20.23 15.49 39.43
C LEU A 58 -19.71 16.19 38.13
N LEU A 59 -18.72 17.07 38.32
CA LEU A 59 -18.03 17.73 37.18
C LEU A 59 -17.35 16.73 36.28
N ALA A 60 -16.70 15.71 36.84
CA ALA A 60 -16.11 14.63 36.05
C ALA A 60 -17.15 13.88 35.23
N VAL A 61 -18.28 13.53 35.83
CA VAL A 61 -19.39 12.87 35.12
C VAL A 61 -19.90 13.73 33.96
N SER A 62 -20.15 15.03 34.18
CA SER A 62 -20.57 15.97 33.12
C SER A 62 -19.57 16.04 31.96
N VAL A 63 -18.27 16.17 32.29
CA VAL A 63 -17.18 16.21 31.28
C VAL A 63 -17.12 14.89 30.51
N TYR A 64 -17.21 13.74 31.14
CA TYR A 64 -17.18 12.46 30.43
C TYR A 64 -18.44 12.19 29.58
N ILE A 65 -19.61 12.66 30.04
CA ILE A 65 -20.83 12.64 29.21
C ILE A 65 -20.56 13.43 27.89
N ASN A 66 -20.03 14.65 28.00
CA ASN A 66 -19.69 15.43 26.83
C ASN A 66 -18.65 14.69 25.92
N LEU A 67 -17.52 14.27 26.47
CA LEU A 67 -16.41 13.69 25.69
C LEU A 67 -16.72 12.33 25.08
N LEU A 68 -17.46 11.46 25.77
CA LEU A 68 -17.69 10.08 25.35
C LEU A 68 -19.04 9.85 24.67
N ILE A 69 -20.03 10.72 24.94
CA ILE A 69 -21.39 10.55 24.43
C ILE A 69 -21.76 11.69 23.48
N LEU A 70 -21.78 12.93 23.96
CA LEU A 70 -22.34 14.03 23.16
C LEU A 70 -21.49 14.38 21.95
N LEU A 71 -20.19 14.53 22.12
CA LEU A 71 -19.27 14.83 21.02
C LEU A 71 -19.26 13.74 19.91
N PRO A 72 -19.11 12.43 20.21
CA PRO A 72 -19.07 11.43 19.15
C PRO A 72 -20.44 11.14 18.53
N LEU A 73 -21.53 11.19 19.29
CA LEU A 73 -22.85 10.83 18.77
C LEU A 73 -23.52 11.96 17.99
N PHE A 74 -23.36 13.21 18.42
CA PHE A 74 -24.05 14.33 17.84
C PHE A 74 -23.14 15.30 17.08
N PHE A 75 -22.06 15.78 17.71
CA PHE A 75 -21.18 16.78 17.09
C PHE A 75 -20.42 16.22 15.87
N LYS A 76 -19.79 15.07 16.00
CA LYS A 76 -19.06 14.43 14.86
C LYS A 76 -20.01 14.01 13.73
N LYS A 77 -21.28 13.75 14.01
CA LYS A 77 -22.32 13.44 13.02
C LYS A 77 -23.02 14.67 12.46
N ARG A 78 -22.55 15.89 12.80
CA ARG A 78 -23.10 17.18 12.35
C ARG A 78 -24.54 17.46 12.84
N HIS A 79 -25.01 16.80 13.89
CA HIS A 79 -26.31 17.09 14.51
C HIS A 79 -26.16 18.18 15.58
N TYR A 80 -25.78 19.39 15.17
CA TYR A 80 -25.40 20.48 16.07
C TYR A 80 -26.54 20.94 16.98
N LEU A 81 -27.79 20.98 16.49
CA LEU A 81 -28.96 21.35 17.30
C LEU A 81 -29.18 20.37 18.46
N LEU A 82 -29.11 19.06 18.19
CA LEU A 82 -29.23 18.04 19.23
C LEU A 82 -28.06 18.10 20.21
N PHE A 83 -26.85 18.31 19.70
CA PHE A 83 -25.67 18.52 20.55
C PHE A 83 -25.89 19.68 21.52
N SER A 84 -26.27 20.86 21.03
CA SER A 84 -26.52 22.04 21.85
C SER A 84 -27.63 21.81 22.88
N LEU A 85 -28.72 21.16 22.50
CA LEU A 85 -29.82 20.86 23.41
C LEU A 85 -29.40 19.93 24.56
N PHE A 86 -28.68 18.85 24.23
CA PHE A 86 -28.20 17.91 25.25
C PHE A 86 -27.07 18.49 26.10
N GLU A 87 -26.22 19.38 25.55
CA GLU A 87 -25.17 20.07 26.31
C GLU A 87 -25.77 21.05 27.30
N ILE A 88 -26.77 21.82 26.89
CA ILE A 88 -27.53 22.72 27.83
C ILE A 88 -28.18 21.89 28.92
N SER A 89 -28.78 20.74 28.59
CA SER A 89 -29.37 19.82 29.58
C SER A 89 -28.32 19.26 30.54
N ASN A 90 -27.14 18.91 30.07
CA ASN A 90 -26.03 18.41 30.86
C ASN A 90 -25.55 19.46 31.88
N ILE A 91 -25.37 20.72 31.41
CA ILE A 91 -25.00 21.85 32.25
C ILE A 91 -26.10 22.14 33.32
N ALA A 92 -27.37 22.18 32.91
CA ALA A 92 -28.48 22.42 33.83
C ALA A 92 -28.59 21.33 34.90
N LEU A 93 -28.39 20.07 34.50
CA LEU A 93 -28.38 18.95 35.44
C LEU A 93 -27.23 19.03 36.44
N PHE A 94 -26.01 19.40 35.96
CA PHE A 94 -24.87 19.65 36.85
C PHE A 94 -25.18 20.71 37.89
N ILE A 95 -25.68 21.88 37.46
CA ILE A 95 -26.01 22.99 38.36
C ILE A 95 -27.09 22.58 39.39
N CYS A 96 -28.14 21.89 38.91
CA CYS A 96 -29.22 21.45 39.78
C CYS A 96 -28.74 20.46 40.86
N LEU A 97 -27.97 19.46 40.45
CA LEU A 97 -27.44 18.46 41.40
C LEU A 97 -26.44 19.06 42.35
N ASN A 98 -25.57 19.97 41.90
CA ASN A 98 -24.56 20.63 42.72
C ASN A 98 -25.23 21.54 43.77
N TYR A 99 -26.29 22.26 43.35
CA TYR A 99 -27.12 23.04 44.29
C TYR A 99 -27.73 22.18 45.43
N VAL A 100 -28.26 21.00 45.08
CA VAL A 100 -28.81 20.07 46.07
C VAL A 100 -27.72 19.59 47.07
N ILE A 101 -26.51 19.29 46.54
CA ILE A 101 -25.35 18.88 47.35
C ILE A 101 -24.98 20.02 48.31
N SER A 102 -24.83 21.24 47.78
CA SER A 102 -24.46 22.41 48.54
C SER A 102 -25.47 22.73 49.67
N MET A 103 -26.76 22.69 49.35
CA MET A 103 -27.84 22.84 50.38
C MET A 103 -27.77 21.79 51.48
N THR A 104 -27.39 20.57 51.15
CA THR A 104 -27.32 19.47 52.12
C THR A 104 -26.16 19.63 53.09
N PHE A 105 -25.02 20.11 52.65
CA PHE A 105 -23.78 20.16 53.42
C PHE A 105 -23.43 21.55 53.96
N GLU A 106 -23.79 22.65 53.29
CA GLU A 106 -23.43 24.01 53.67
C GLU A 106 -24.63 24.84 54.25
N GLY A 107 -25.86 24.41 54.01
CA GLY A 107 -27.05 25.06 54.51
C GLY A 107 -27.54 26.25 53.66
N LYS A 108 -28.10 27.31 54.30
CA LYS A 108 -28.71 28.44 53.57
C LYS A 108 -27.72 29.26 52.77
N HIS A 109 -28.02 29.48 51.51
CA HIS A 109 -27.24 30.27 50.57
C HIS A 109 -27.84 31.68 50.41
N PRO A 110 -27.19 32.75 50.89
CA PRO A 110 -27.74 34.10 50.86
C PRO A 110 -27.81 34.72 49.43
N ASN A 111 -27.00 34.21 48.46
CA ASN A 111 -26.88 34.76 47.11
C ASN A 111 -26.95 33.69 46.03
N LEU A 112 -28.12 33.06 45.88
CA LEU A 112 -28.40 31.97 44.93
C LEU A 112 -27.94 32.30 43.51
N LEU A 113 -28.15 33.52 43.01
CA LEU A 113 -27.78 33.90 41.65
C LEU A 113 -26.26 33.84 41.41
N ASN A 114 -25.47 34.33 42.40
CA ASN A 114 -24.01 34.32 42.29
C ASN A 114 -23.44 32.91 42.31
N GLU A 115 -24.04 32.00 43.04
CA GLU A 115 -23.66 30.57 43.08
C GLU A 115 -23.95 29.89 41.73
N ILE A 116 -25.16 30.05 41.23
CA ILE A 116 -25.53 29.50 39.91
C ILE A 116 -24.60 30.01 38.81
N VAL A 117 -24.26 31.30 38.81
CA VAL A 117 -23.32 31.91 37.87
C VAL A 117 -21.91 31.33 38.01
N ALA A 118 -21.43 31.16 39.24
CA ALA A 118 -20.11 30.58 39.49
C ALA A 118 -20.01 29.13 39.01
N GLU A 119 -21.02 28.31 39.29
CA GLU A 119 -21.09 26.91 38.84
C GLU A 119 -21.22 26.81 37.32
N PHE A 120 -22.04 27.67 36.72
CA PHE A 120 -22.15 27.75 35.27
C PHE A 120 -20.79 28.05 34.60
N ILE A 121 -20.07 29.05 35.10
CA ILE A 121 -18.74 29.40 34.64
C ILE A 121 -17.77 28.24 34.84
N LEU A 122 -17.79 27.58 35.96
CA LEU A 122 -16.94 26.43 36.29
C LEU A 122 -17.13 25.30 35.30
N VAL A 123 -18.36 24.81 35.12
CA VAL A 123 -18.62 23.68 34.21
C VAL A 123 -18.31 24.06 32.78
N LEU A 124 -18.64 25.29 32.35
CA LEU A 124 -18.37 25.78 31.00
C LEU A 124 -16.87 25.80 30.68
N VAL A 125 -16.05 26.32 31.61
CA VAL A 125 -14.57 26.34 31.43
C VAL A 125 -14.02 24.94 31.32
N PHE A 126 -14.44 23.98 32.15
CA PHE A 126 -13.98 22.60 32.07
C PHE A 126 -14.43 21.92 30.75
N LEU A 127 -15.67 22.13 30.31
CA LEU A 127 -16.15 21.59 29.03
C LEU A 127 -15.38 22.15 27.86
N ILE A 128 -15.08 23.47 27.86
CA ILE A 128 -14.29 24.09 26.79
C ILE A 128 -12.86 23.54 26.76
N ILE A 129 -12.16 23.53 27.92
CA ILE A 129 -10.78 23.05 27.98
C ILE A 129 -10.67 21.58 27.54
N THR A 130 -11.53 20.72 28.11
CA THR A 130 -11.48 19.29 27.80
C THR A 130 -11.84 19.00 26.34
N THR A 131 -12.79 19.75 25.78
CA THR A 131 -13.16 19.67 24.36
C THR A 131 -12.00 20.12 23.45
N LEU A 132 -11.34 21.23 23.76
CA LEU A 132 -10.17 21.70 23.02
C LEU A 132 -9.03 20.69 23.06
N ILE A 133 -8.71 20.13 24.24
CA ILE A 133 -7.69 19.09 24.36
C ILE A 133 -8.04 17.89 23.47
N LYS A 134 -9.31 17.46 23.47
CA LYS A 134 -9.76 16.35 22.63
C LYS A 134 -9.62 16.66 21.15
N PHE A 135 -10.08 17.82 20.70
CA PHE A 135 -9.95 18.24 19.28
C PHE A 135 -8.48 18.30 18.84
N THR A 136 -7.61 18.87 19.66
CA THR A 136 -6.17 18.93 19.37
C THR A 136 -5.58 17.52 19.21
N ARG A 137 -5.90 16.62 20.14
CA ARG A 137 -5.44 15.22 20.06
C ARG A 137 -5.98 14.49 18.83
N ASP A 138 -7.28 14.63 18.52
CA ASP A 138 -7.90 14.02 17.36
C ASP A 138 -7.28 14.58 16.05
N SER A 139 -6.97 15.88 16.01
CA SER A 139 -6.31 16.54 14.87
C SER A 139 -4.88 16.03 14.65
N ILE A 140 -4.09 15.92 15.71
CA ILE A 140 -2.73 15.35 15.63
C ILE A 140 -2.78 13.90 15.15
N ALA A 141 -3.67 13.09 15.73
CA ALA A 141 -3.82 11.69 15.32
C ALA A 141 -4.23 11.54 13.83
N LEU A 142 -5.08 12.45 13.33
CA LEU A 142 -5.46 12.49 11.92
C LEU A 142 -4.29 12.89 11.03
N GLN A 143 -3.49 13.88 11.43
CA GLN A 143 -2.29 14.28 10.71
C GLN A 143 -1.28 13.13 10.62
N ASP A 144 -1.01 12.43 11.72
CA ASP A 144 -0.11 11.27 11.75
C ASP A 144 -0.61 10.15 10.85
N ALA A 145 -1.92 9.88 10.84
CA ALA A 145 -2.52 8.90 9.95
C ALA A 145 -2.35 9.28 8.48
N ASN A 146 -2.57 10.56 8.12
CA ASN A 146 -2.39 11.06 6.77
C ASN A 146 -0.93 11.01 6.30
N LEU A 147 0.03 11.31 7.20
CA LEU A 147 1.45 11.16 6.90
C LEU A 147 1.83 9.71 6.59
N LYS A 148 1.34 8.76 7.39
CA LYS A 148 1.55 7.32 7.15
C LYS A 148 0.96 6.84 5.83
N ILE A 149 -0.22 7.33 5.46
CA ILE A 149 -0.83 7.00 4.15
C ILE A 149 0.06 7.49 3.01
N LYS A 150 0.54 8.74 3.07
CA LYS A 150 1.45 9.30 2.06
C LYS A 150 2.77 8.53 1.97
N GLU A 151 3.32 8.08 3.09
CA GLU A 151 4.53 7.27 3.12
C GLU A 151 4.33 5.92 2.42
N ILE A 152 3.21 5.21 2.72
CA ILE A 152 2.84 3.96 2.04
C ILE A 152 2.63 4.17 0.54
N GLU A 153 1.96 5.23 0.12
CA GLU A 153 1.77 5.57 -1.29
C GLU A 153 3.11 5.83 -2.00
N ARG A 154 4.03 6.54 -1.34
CA ARG A 154 5.38 6.78 -1.85
C ARG A 154 6.17 5.47 -1.99
N GLU A 155 6.19 4.62 -0.96
CA GLU A 155 6.87 3.31 -1.00
C GLU A 155 6.31 2.42 -2.12
N LYS A 156 4.98 2.44 -2.31
CA LYS A 156 4.32 1.73 -3.40
C LYS A 156 4.79 2.24 -4.76
N ALA A 157 4.78 3.56 -4.98
CA ALA A 157 5.24 4.18 -6.22
C ALA A 157 6.74 3.88 -6.51
N GLU A 158 7.60 3.92 -5.48
CA GLU A 158 9.02 3.54 -5.60
C GLU A 158 9.19 2.06 -5.91
N SER A 159 8.34 1.18 -5.34
CA SER A 159 8.34 -0.25 -5.65
C SER A 159 7.89 -0.54 -7.08
N GLU A 160 6.85 0.14 -7.54
CA GLU A 160 6.37 0.06 -8.92
C GLU A 160 7.43 0.55 -9.92
N LEU A 161 8.12 1.66 -9.61
CA LEU A 161 9.23 2.17 -10.41
C LEU A 161 10.41 1.19 -10.45
N ARG A 162 10.76 0.56 -9.33
CA ARG A 162 11.79 -0.48 -9.29
C ARG A 162 11.41 -1.70 -10.10
N ALA A 163 10.16 -2.15 -10.01
CA ALA A 163 9.65 -3.26 -10.80
C ALA A 163 9.68 -2.93 -12.31
N LEU A 164 9.32 -1.70 -12.70
CA LEU A 164 9.40 -1.23 -14.08
C LEU A 164 10.84 -1.19 -14.59
N LYS A 165 11.78 -0.67 -13.79
CA LYS A 165 13.21 -0.66 -14.13
C LYS A 165 13.80 -2.07 -14.24
N ALA A 166 13.34 -3.02 -13.44
CA ALA A 166 13.78 -4.42 -13.50
C ALA A 166 13.28 -5.17 -14.76
N GLN A 167 12.23 -4.67 -15.42
CA GLN A 167 11.77 -5.21 -16.71
C GLN A 167 12.73 -4.88 -17.86
N ILE A 168 13.59 -3.88 -17.70
CA ILE A 168 14.66 -3.58 -18.64
C ILE A 168 15.82 -4.50 -18.28
N ASN A 169 16.19 -5.45 -19.15
CA ASN A 169 17.40 -6.25 -18.98
C ASN A 169 18.64 -5.38 -19.34
N PRO A 170 19.34 -4.73 -18.38
CA PRO A 170 20.41 -3.79 -18.69
C PRO A 170 21.54 -4.49 -19.45
N HIS A 171 21.79 -5.74 -19.12
CA HIS A 171 22.86 -6.53 -19.72
C HIS A 171 22.59 -6.79 -21.22
N PHE A 172 21.35 -7.03 -21.61
CA PHE A 172 20.98 -7.15 -23.03
C PHE A 172 21.29 -5.85 -23.80
N PHE A 173 20.87 -4.70 -23.27
CA PHE A 173 21.08 -3.41 -23.90
C PHE A 173 22.55 -3.04 -24.01
N PHE A 174 23.33 -3.21 -22.93
CA PHE A 174 24.78 -2.95 -22.96
C PHE A 174 25.49 -3.84 -23.97
N ASN A 175 25.15 -5.10 -24.03
CA ASN A 175 25.75 -6.04 -24.99
C ASN A 175 25.37 -5.70 -26.43
N THR A 176 24.12 -5.33 -26.69
CA THR A 176 23.67 -4.90 -28.03
C THR A 176 24.38 -3.63 -28.48
N LEU A 177 24.53 -2.63 -27.59
CA LEU A 177 25.29 -1.41 -27.88
C LEU A 177 26.77 -1.71 -28.17
N ASN A 178 27.38 -2.61 -27.40
CA ASN A 178 28.76 -3.04 -27.66
C ASN A 178 28.91 -3.74 -29.03
N SER A 179 27.92 -4.55 -29.41
CA SER A 179 27.93 -5.20 -30.78
C SER A 179 27.76 -4.16 -31.88
N ILE A 180 26.85 -3.17 -31.70
CA ILE A 180 26.70 -2.07 -32.68
C ILE A 180 28.00 -1.24 -32.76
N TYR A 181 28.64 -0.97 -31.62
CA TYR A 181 29.93 -0.27 -31.58
C TYR A 181 31.02 -1.05 -32.36
N SER A 182 31.17 -2.36 -32.12
CA SER A 182 32.11 -3.20 -32.84
C SER A 182 31.86 -3.16 -34.37
N LEU A 183 30.59 -3.33 -34.77
CA LEU A 183 30.20 -3.25 -36.21
C LEU A 183 30.44 -1.86 -36.84
N SER A 184 30.42 -0.79 -35.97
CA SER A 184 30.72 0.56 -36.45
C SER A 184 32.20 0.77 -36.78
N LEU A 185 33.09 0.09 -36.08
CA LEU A 185 34.52 0.10 -36.38
C LEU A 185 34.79 -0.59 -37.73
N ASP A 186 33.98 -1.63 -38.08
CA ASP A 186 34.04 -2.36 -39.35
C ASP A 186 33.24 -1.67 -40.45
N GLN A 187 32.70 -0.47 -40.25
CA GLN A 187 31.90 0.31 -41.19
C GLN A 187 30.72 -0.49 -41.81
N SER A 188 30.08 -1.36 -41.03
CA SER A 188 28.99 -2.22 -41.45
C SER A 188 27.75 -1.43 -41.87
N GLU A 189 27.20 -1.72 -43.07
CA GLU A 189 25.97 -1.11 -43.56
C GLU A 189 24.71 -1.46 -42.73
N LYS A 190 24.82 -2.45 -41.83
CA LYS A 190 23.70 -2.88 -40.96
C LYS A 190 23.44 -1.96 -39.78
N ILE A 191 24.33 -1.02 -39.46
CA ILE A 191 24.24 -0.16 -38.27
C ILE A 191 22.93 0.64 -38.19
N PRO A 192 22.46 1.33 -39.26
CA PRO A 192 21.21 2.09 -39.20
C PRO A 192 19.99 1.21 -38.81
N GLU A 193 19.91 0.01 -39.40
CA GLU A 193 18.85 -0.96 -39.11
C GLU A 193 18.90 -1.43 -37.66
N LEU A 194 20.09 -1.71 -37.14
CA LEU A 194 20.28 -2.16 -35.75
C LEU A 194 19.87 -1.10 -34.73
N ILE A 195 20.22 0.17 -34.97
CA ILE A 195 19.81 1.30 -34.13
C ILE A 195 18.30 1.46 -34.17
N LEU A 196 17.67 1.31 -35.33
CA LEU A 196 16.22 1.38 -35.45
C LEU A 196 15.53 0.26 -34.65
N LYS A 197 15.99 -0.99 -34.81
CA LYS A 197 15.49 -2.15 -34.06
C LYS A 197 15.64 -1.99 -32.55
N LEU A 198 16.79 -1.49 -32.10
CA LEU A 198 17.03 -1.20 -30.67
C LEU A 198 16.08 -0.11 -30.15
N SER A 199 15.85 0.93 -30.96
CA SER A 199 14.92 2.02 -30.61
C SER A 199 13.47 1.55 -30.50
N GLU A 200 13.04 0.63 -31.39
CA GLU A 200 11.71 0.00 -31.36
C GLU A 200 11.53 -0.82 -30.08
N LEU A 201 12.53 -1.62 -29.71
CA LEU A 201 12.51 -2.38 -28.45
C LEU A 201 12.42 -1.48 -27.23
N MET A 202 13.22 -0.41 -27.17
CA MET A 202 13.19 0.54 -26.07
C MET A 202 11.82 1.22 -25.96
N ARG A 203 11.23 1.64 -27.08
CA ARG A 203 9.89 2.22 -27.12
C ARG A 203 8.84 1.27 -26.58
N TYR A 204 8.86 0.02 -27.02
CA TYR A 204 7.94 -1.00 -26.52
C TYR A 204 8.06 -1.17 -25.00
N ILE A 205 9.28 -1.31 -24.47
CA ILE A 205 9.51 -1.49 -23.03
C ILE A 205 9.09 -0.26 -22.21
N LEU A 206 9.30 0.96 -22.71
CA LEU A 206 9.01 2.18 -21.96
C LEU A 206 7.53 2.56 -21.97
N TYR A 207 6.82 2.24 -23.04
CA TYR A 207 5.44 2.72 -23.23
C TYR A 207 4.41 1.59 -23.20
N GLU A 208 4.62 0.52 -23.95
CA GLU A 208 3.59 -0.52 -24.13
C GLU A 208 3.50 -1.48 -22.93
N THR A 209 4.56 -1.63 -22.12
CA THR A 209 4.51 -2.44 -20.90
C THR A 209 3.66 -1.85 -19.79
N ARG A 210 3.20 -0.60 -19.92
CA ARG A 210 2.30 0.05 -18.95
C ARG A 210 0.84 -0.33 -19.18
N GLU A 211 0.50 -0.81 -20.35
CA GLU A 211 -0.84 -1.26 -20.68
C GLU A 211 -1.11 -2.64 -20.08
N ASN A 212 -2.36 -2.92 -19.74
CA ASN A 212 -2.75 -4.25 -19.26
C ASN A 212 -2.70 -5.30 -20.34
N GLN A 213 -3.01 -4.90 -21.58
CA GLN A 213 -3.00 -5.74 -22.78
C GLN A 213 -2.55 -4.93 -23.99
N ILE A 214 -1.86 -5.60 -24.92
CA ILE A 214 -1.42 -5.05 -26.19
C ILE A 214 -1.84 -5.98 -27.33
N SER A 215 -1.85 -5.48 -28.57
CA SER A 215 -2.15 -6.32 -29.72
C SER A 215 -1.08 -7.41 -29.91
N MET A 216 -1.51 -8.61 -30.31
CA MET A 216 -0.60 -9.71 -30.61
C MET A 216 0.38 -9.34 -31.72
N GLN A 217 -0.03 -8.51 -32.68
CA GLN A 217 0.84 -7.97 -33.73
C GLN A 217 2.05 -7.23 -33.14
N ARG A 218 1.82 -6.32 -32.19
CA ARG A 218 2.90 -5.56 -31.53
C ARG A 218 3.81 -6.46 -30.69
N GLN A 219 3.24 -7.48 -30.05
CA GLN A 219 4.01 -8.47 -29.30
C GLN A 219 4.94 -9.28 -30.23
N LEU A 220 4.47 -9.66 -31.42
CA LEU A 220 5.27 -10.37 -32.43
C LEU A 220 6.38 -9.48 -33.01
N GLU A 221 6.10 -8.22 -33.35
CA GLU A 221 7.08 -7.24 -33.82
C GLU A 221 8.21 -7.05 -32.80
N PHE A 222 7.86 -6.93 -31.52
CA PHE A 222 8.82 -6.86 -30.41
C PHE A 222 9.72 -8.11 -30.35
N LEU A 223 9.13 -9.31 -30.40
CA LEU A 223 9.88 -10.57 -30.37
C LEU A 223 10.80 -10.72 -31.59
N GLN A 224 10.33 -10.37 -32.78
CA GLN A 224 11.14 -10.40 -33.99
C GLN A 224 12.35 -9.46 -33.90
N SER A 225 12.15 -8.23 -33.39
CA SER A 225 13.23 -7.27 -33.19
C SER A 225 14.23 -7.76 -32.12
N TYR A 226 13.75 -8.37 -31.05
CA TYR A 226 14.60 -8.97 -30.01
C TYR A 226 15.44 -10.14 -30.59
N ILE A 227 14.81 -11.06 -31.26
CA ILE A 227 15.47 -12.22 -31.87
C ILE A 227 16.54 -11.76 -32.87
N TYR A 228 16.23 -10.77 -33.69
CA TYR A 228 17.19 -10.22 -34.69
C TYR A 228 18.45 -9.66 -34.01
N LEU A 229 18.29 -8.90 -32.90
CA LEU A 229 19.43 -8.36 -32.15
C LEU A 229 20.20 -9.45 -31.39
N GLU A 230 19.55 -10.50 -30.88
CA GLU A 230 20.23 -11.64 -30.27
C GLU A 230 21.00 -12.48 -31.31
N GLN A 231 20.50 -12.61 -32.54
CA GLN A 231 21.20 -13.32 -33.64
C GLN A 231 22.58 -12.73 -33.96
N LEU A 232 22.74 -11.41 -33.86
CA LEU A 232 24.03 -10.74 -34.07
C LEU A 232 25.11 -11.13 -33.05
N ARG A 233 24.69 -11.61 -31.93
CA ARG A 233 25.58 -12.00 -30.81
C ARG A 233 25.77 -13.52 -30.74
N THR A 234 24.95 -14.22 -31.48
CA THR A 234 24.88 -15.66 -31.42
C THR A 234 25.80 -16.24 -32.53
N ASP A 235 26.46 -17.35 -32.21
CA ASP A 235 27.29 -18.05 -33.21
C ASP A 235 26.44 -18.41 -34.43
N GLU A 236 26.94 -18.19 -35.64
CA GLU A 236 26.30 -18.53 -36.93
C GLU A 236 25.83 -19.99 -37.01
N LYS A 237 26.38 -20.87 -36.17
CA LYS A 237 26.00 -22.28 -36.11
C LYS A 237 24.68 -22.54 -35.40
N ILE A 238 24.07 -21.54 -34.80
CA ILE A 238 22.76 -21.68 -34.16
C ILE A 238 21.67 -21.25 -35.13
N LYS A 239 20.91 -22.21 -35.58
CA LYS A 239 19.76 -21.93 -36.46
C LYS A 239 18.56 -21.45 -35.63
N ILE A 240 18.06 -20.26 -35.95
CA ILE A 240 16.92 -19.66 -35.26
C ILE A 240 15.78 -19.50 -36.25
N ASP A 241 14.68 -20.21 -36.00
CA ASP A 241 13.48 -20.18 -36.83
C ASP A 241 12.29 -19.65 -36.00
N MET A 242 11.54 -18.69 -36.54
CA MET A 242 10.29 -18.22 -36.00
C MET A 242 9.18 -18.33 -37.03
N GLU A 243 8.16 -19.14 -36.71
CA GLU A 243 7.00 -19.39 -37.58
C GLU A 243 5.74 -18.81 -36.92
N ILE A 244 4.93 -18.11 -37.71
CA ILE A 244 3.67 -17.54 -37.28
C ILE A 244 2.60 -18.06 -38.25
N ASN A 245 1.66 -18.87 -37.73
CA ASN A 245 0.56 -19.45 -38.47
C ASN A 245 -0.75 -18.78 -38.03
N GLY A 246 -1.49 -18.20 -38.98
CA GLY A 246 -2.75 -17.49 -38.72
C GLY A 246 -2.58 -15.97 -38.67
N ASP A 247 -3.68 -15.28 -38.38
CA ASP A 247 -3.74 -13.81 -38.31
C ASP A 247 -3.69 -13.29 -36.86
N PRO A 248 -2.72 -12.46 -36.47
CA PRO A 248 -2.66 -11.85 -35.16
C PRO A 248 -3.71 -10.75 -34.94
N ALA A 249 -4.45 -10.32 -35.96
CA ALA A 249 -5.41 -9.22 -35.86
C ALA A 249 -6.51 -9.51 -34.85
N GLY A 250 -6.80 -8.51 -34.00
CA GLY A 250 -7.85 -8.59 -32.97
C GLY A 250 -7.48 -9.37 -31.70
N LEU A 251 -6.35 -10.09 -31.68
CA LEU A 251 -5.90 -10.78 -30.47
C LEU A 251 -5.14 -9.81 -29.55
N MET A 252 -5.52 -9.81 -28.26
CA MET A 252 -4.93 -8.96 -27.22
C MET A 252 -4.25 -9.83 -26.16
N VAL A 253 -3.01 -9.50 -25.80
CA VAL A 253 -2.20 -10.27 -24.84
C VAL A 253 -1.50 -9.37 -23.84
N ALA A 254 -1.16 -9.93 -22.68
CA ALA A 254 -0.34 -9.21 -21.71
C ALA A 254 1.07 -8.93 -22.30
N PRO A 255 1.60 -7.69 -22.16
CA PRO A 255 2.92 -7.35 -22.68
C PRO A 255 4.02 -8.22 -22.02
N LEU A 256 5.13 -8.45 -22.73
CA LEU A 256 6.30 -9.20 -22.25
C LEU A 256 6.00 -10.64 -21.77
N LEU A 257 4.91 -11.26 -22.21
CA LEU A 257 4.55 -12.61 -21.73
C LEU A 257 5.50 -13.68 -22.30
N PHE A 258 5.79 -13.61 -23.59
CA PHE A 258 6.57 -14.63 -24.30
C PHE A 258 8.08 -14.41 -24.23
N ILE A 259 8.53 -13.18 -23.95
CA ILE A 259 9.96 -12.83 -23.98
C ILE A 259 10.80 -13.67 -23.02
N THR A 260 10.27 -13.98 -21.84
CA THR A 260 10.99 -14.77 -20.84
C THR A 260 11.33 -16.18 -21.33
N PHE A 261 10.48 -16.77 -22.14
CA PHE A 261 10.75 -18.07 -22.76
C PHE A 261 11.81 -17.95 -23.85
N VAL A 262 11.77 -16.87 -24.62
CA VAL A 262 12.75 -16.59 -25.68
C VAL A 262 14.13 -16.30 -25.06
N GLU A 263 14.21 -15.46 -24.03
CA GLU A 263 15.44 -15.20 -23.28
C GLU A 263 16.05 -16.49 -22.71
N ASN A 264 15.20 -17.35 -22.11
CA ASN A 264 15.65 -18.65 -21.59
C ASN A 264 16.21 -19.54 -22.70
N ALA A 265 15.61 -19.58 -23.88
CA ALA A 265 16.09 -20.36 -24.99
C ALA A 265 17.47 -19.88 -25.47
N PHE A 266 17.70 -18.57 -25.63
CA PHE A 266 18.99 -17.99 -25.98
C PHE A 266 20.07 -18.22 -24.90
N LYS A 267 19.68 -18.14 -23.64
CA LYS A 267 20.60 -18.36 -22.51
C LYS A 267 21.08 -19.79 -22.41
N HIS A 268 20.24 -20.76 -22.73
CA HIS A 268 20.49 -22.20 -22.49
C HIS A 268 20.72 -23.01 -23.75
N VAL A 269 20.70 -22.37 -24.96
CA VAL A 269 21.03 -23.06 -26.21
C VAL A 269 22.47 -23.57 -26.17
N ALA A 270 22.68 -24.82 -26.58
CA ALA A 270 23.99 -25.43 -26.65
C ALA A 270 24.91 -24.67 -27.65
N LYS A 271 26.12 -24.30 -27.21
CA LYS A 271 27.17 -23.65 -28.02
C LYS A 271 28.28 -24.65 -28.33
N GLU A 272 27.93 -25.79 -28.94
CA GLU A 272 28.90 -26.82 -29.30
C GLU A 272 29.58 -26.52 -30.65
N LYS A 273 30.90 -26.68 -30.70
CA LYS A 273 31.67 -26.41 -31.92
C LYS A 273 31.33 -27.36 -33.10
N ASP A 274 30.92 -28.59 -32.81
CA ASP A 274 30.81 -29.66 -33.80
C ASP A 274 29.37 -30.09 -34.12
N ASN A 275 28.38 -29.62 -33.36
CA ASN A 275 26.96 -29.97 -33.56
C ASN A 275 26.11 -28.74 -33.78
N PRO A 276 25.33 -28.66 -34.88
CA PRO A 276 24.44 -27.54 -35.09
C PRO A 276 23.34 -27.49 -33.99
N SER A 277 23.20 -26.31 -33.42
CA SER A 277 22.18 -26.03 -32.43
C SER A 277 21.01 -25.29 -33.05
N PHE A 278 19.86 -25.33 -32.40
CA PHE A 278 18.68 -24.65 -32.90
C PHE A 278 17.84 -24.03 -31.79
N ILE A 279 17.11 -22.95 -32.15
CA ILE A 279 15.98 -22.41 -31.40
C ILE A 279 14.84 -22.34 -32.42
N ARG A 280 13.70 -22.99 -32.08
CA ARG A 280 12.51 -22.93 -32.93
C ARG A 280 11.34 -22.38 -32.12
N ILE A 281 10.72 -21.34 -32.65
CA ILE A 281 9.60 -20.64 -32.04
C ILE A 281 8.42 -20.75 -32.99
N THR A 282 7.27 -21.18 -32.48
CA THR A 282 6.07 -21.34 -33.34
C THR A 282 4.89 -20.68 -32.61
N PHE A 283 4.18 -19.82 -33.29
CA PHE A 283 2.88 -19.31 -32.90
C PHE A 283 1.82 -19.87 -33.83
N ASP A 284 0.83 -20.55 -33.30
CA ASP A 284 -0.38 -20.93 -33.99
C ASP A 284 -1.56 -20.11 -33.51
N LEU A 285 -2.03 -19.22 -34.41
CA LEU A 285 -3.10 -18.26 -34.22
C LEU A 285 -4.32 -18.60 -35.08
N THR A 286 -4.38 -19.81 -35.65
CA THR A 286 -5.46 -20.28 -36.54
C THR A 286 -6.79 -20.46 -35.81
N HIS A 287 -6.74 -20.65 -34.51
CA HIS A 287 -7.93 -20.82 -33.65
C HIS A 287 -8.44 -19.48 -33.13
N PRO A 288 -9.73 -19.15 -33.30
CA PRO A 288 -10.27 -17.91 -32.78
C PRO A 288 -10.11 -17.88 -31.26
N TYR A 289 -9.64 -16.75 -30.71
CA TYR A 289 -9.44 -16.52 -29.28
C TYR A 289 -8.47 -17.47 -28.58
N LYS A 290 -7.64 -18.25 -29.33
CA LYS A 290 -6.60 -19.10 -28.75
C LYS A 290 -5.25 -18.84 -29.37
N ILE A 291 -4.23 -18.84 -28.53
CA ILE A 291 -2.83 -18.77 -28.95
C ILE A 291 -2.15 -20.05 -28.47
N LEU A 292 -1.57 -20.79 -29.42
CA LEU A 292 -0.66 -21.86 -29.09
C LEU A 292 0.77 -21.40 -29.39
N PHE A 293 1.56 -21.34 -28.34
CA PHE A 293 2.97 -20.96 -28.43
C PHE A 293 3.84 -22.15 -28.08
N THR A 294 4.77 -22.48 -28.96
CA THR A 294 5.78 -23.51 -28.71
C THR A 294 7.17 -22.93 -28.89
N ILE A 295 8.06 -23.17 -27.95
CA ILE A 295 9.49 -22.89 -28.13
C ILE A 295 10.31 -24.13 -27.78
N LYS A 296 11.29 -24.45 -28.64
CA LYS A 296 12.22 -25.57 -28.48
C LYS A 296 13.64 -25.10 -28.71
N ASN A 297 14.54 -25.51 -27.86
CA ASN A 297 15.97 -25.28 -28.06
C ASN A 297 16.80 -26.53 -27.72
N LYS A 298 17.91 -26.71 -28.45
CA LYS A 298 18.90 -27.72 -28.12
C LYS A 298 19.62 -27.30 -26.81
N LYS A 299 19.79 -28.25 -25.88
CA LYS A 299 20.41 -28.02 -24.58
C LYS A 299 21.77 -28.68 -24.53
N TYR A 300 22.69 -28.09 -23.78
CA TYR A 300 23.99 -28.72 -23.49
C TYR A 300 23.83 -29.75 -22.37
N ASN A 301 24.14 -31.00 -22.65
CA ASN A 301 24.22 -32.04 -21.63
C ASN A 301 25.55 -31.95 -20.88
N SER A 302 25.57 -31.22 -19.76
CA SER A 302 26.71 -31.36 -18.82
C SER A 302 26.61 -32.71 -18.12
N PRO A 303 27.63 -33.57 -18.22
CA PRO A 303 27.69 -34.78 -17.39
C PRO A 303 27.67 -34.38 -15.92
N GLY A 304 26.59 -34.70 -15.19
CA GLY A 304 26.44 -34.38 -13.77
C GLY A 304 25.41 -33.29 -13.43
N ALA A 305 24.73 -32.66 -14.40
CA ALA A 305 23.58 -31.81 -14.11
C ALA A 305 22.41 -32.73 -13.71
N SER A 306 22.17 -32.85 -12.42
CA SER A 306 21.04 -33.57 -11.86
C SER A 306 19.74 -33.10 -12.49
N ILE A 307 18.95 -34.05 -12.98
CA ILE A 307 17.52 -33.89 -13.34
C ILE A 307 16.77 -33.53 -12.03
N GLY A 308 17.01 -32.35 -11.53
CA GLY A 308 16.35 -31.82 -10.35
C GLY A 308 15.37 -30.76 -10.78
N ASN A 309 14.18 -30.81 -10.23
CA ASN A 309 13.02 -29.89 -10.35
C ASN A 309 13.31 -28.39 -10.03
N ASN A 310 14.49 -27.85 -10.37
CA ASN A 310 14.77 -26.45 -10.22
C ASN A 310 14.21 -25.69 -11.44
N GLU A 311 12.91 -25.46 -11.45
CA GLU A 311 12.36 -24.37 -12.30
C GLU A 311 13.16 -23.11 -11.99
N GLY A 312 13.93 -22.60 -12.98
CA GLY A 312 14.68 -21.36 -12.80
C GLY A 312 13.74 -20.22 -12.41
N ILE A 313 14.24 -19.26 -11.65
CA ILE A 313 13.46 -18.10 -11.14
C ILE A 313 12.56 -17.46 -12.22
N GLY A 314 13.03 -17.44 -13.49
CA GLY A 314 12.27 -16.91 -14.62
C GLY A 314 10.98 -17.67 -14.92
N LEU A 315 11.03 -19.00 -14.98
CA LEU A 315 9.85 -19.83 -15.28
C LEU A 315 8.83 -19.83 -14.15
N ALA A 316 9.29 -19.86 -12.89
CA ALA A 316 8.41 -19.72 -11.74
C ALA A 316 7.66 -18.37 -11.75
N ASN A 317 8.33 -17.28 -12.13
CA ASN A 317 7.70 -15.96 -12.26
C ASN A 317 6.67 -15.93 -13.40
N VAL A 318 6.96 -16.55 -14.55
CA VAL A 318 6.00 -16.64 -15.66
C VAL A 318 4.77 -17.46 -15.24
N ARG A 319 4.93 -18.58 -14.56
CA ARG A 319 3.80 -19.38 -14.06
C ARG A 319 2.92 -18.59 -13.11
N LYS A 320 3.55 -17.85 -12.17
CA LYS A 320 2.81 -16.95 -11.25
C LYS A 320 2.05 -15.87 -12.02
N ARG A 321 2.67 -15.28 -13.03
CA ARG A 321 2.07 -14.24 -13.88
C ARG A 321 0.90 -14.79 -14.70
N LEU A 322 1.04 -15.98 -15.31
CA LEU A 322 -0.04 -16.65 -16.02
C LEU A 322 -1.24 -16.93 -15.12
N ASN A 323 -1.00 -17.45 -13.92
CA ASN A 323 -2.08 -17.68 -12.92
C ASN A 323 -2.83 -16.41 -12.55
N LEU A 324 -2.16 -15.25 -12.49
CA LEU A 324 -2.75 -13.97 -12.16
C LEU A 324 -3.52 -13.35 -13.33
N LEU A 325 -2.96 -13.40 -14.54
CA LEU A 325 -3.52 -12.70 -15.71
C LEU A 325 -4.51 -13.55 -16.50
N TYR A 326 -4.33 -14.87 -16.48
CA TYR A 326 -5.14 -15.84 -17.24
C TYR A 326 -5.63 -16.99 -16.32
N PRO A 327 -6.37 -16.69 -15.24
CA PRO A 327 -6.84 -17.72 -14.29
C PRO A 327 -7.77 -18.71 -15.01
N ALA A 328 -7.41 -20.02 -14.96
CA ALA A 328 -8.11 -21.11 -15.65
C ALA A 328 -8.20 -20.98 -17.18
N LYS A 329 -7.48 -20.04 -17.79
CA LYS A 329 -7.45 -19.76 -19.22
C LYS A 329 -6.07 -19.99 -19.85
N HIS A 330 -5.20 -20.74 -19.19
CA HIS A 330 -3.89 -21.10 -19.72
C HIS A 330 -3.52 -22.53 -19.37
N GLU A 331 -2.72 -23.13 -20.23
CA GLU A 331 -2.05 -24.40 -19.97
C GLU A 331 -0.57 -24.25 -20.33
N LEU A 332 0.33 -24.51 -19.38
CA LEU A 332 1.77 -24.44 -19.55
C LEU A 332 2.39 -25.82 -19.32
N LYS A 333 2.93 -26.41 -20.38
CA LYS A 333 3.68 -27.68 -20.37
C LYS A 333 5.15 -27.41 -20.63
N ILE A 334 6.02 -27.89 -19.77
CA ILE A 334 7.47 -27.82 -19.92
C ILE A 334 7.98 -29.25 -19.96
N SER A 335 8.74 -29.58 -21.01
CA SER A 335 9.40 -30.87 -21.17
C SER A 335 10.89 -30.70 -21.39
N ASP A 336 11.67 -31.50 -20.69
CA ASP A 336 13.13 -31.56 -20.80
C ASP A 336 13.52 -33.02 -21.05
N THR A 337 13.97 -33.31 -22.27
CA THR A 337 14.42 -34.64 -22.69
C THR A 337 15.93 -34.83 -22.56
N GLY A 338 16.62 -33.90 -21.89
CA GLY A 338 18.07 -33.89 -21.81
C GLY A 338 18.71 -33.13 -22.96
N ASP A 339 18.43 -33.48 -24.21
CA ASP A 339 18.98 -32.84 -25.39
C ASP A 339 18.14 -31.64 -25.87
N VAL A 340 16.84 -31.66 -25.62
CA VAL A 340 15.90 -30.62 -26.08
C VAL A 340 15.06 -30.16 -24.91
N PHE A 341 15.06 -28.85 -24.70
CA PHE A 341 14.13 -28.17 -23.83
C PHE A 341 12.96 -27.64 -24.65
N LYS A 342 11.74 -27.93 -24.23
CA LYS A 342 10.51 -27.52 -24.93
C LYS A 342 9.53 -26.90 -23.94
N VAL A 343 8.92 -25.81 -24.34
CA VAL A 343 7.79 -25.17 -23.65
C VAL A 343 6.62 -25.09 -24.61
N ASP A 344 5.47 -25.57 -24.17
CA ASP A 344 4.19 -25.40 -24.86
C ASP A 344 3.27 -24.57 -23.96
N LEU A 345 2.77 -23.47 -24.45
CA LEU A 345 1.85 -22.58 -23.78
C LEU A 345 0.59 -22.42 -24.63
N THR A 346 -0.55 -22.76 -24.05
CA THR A 346 -1.87 -22.46 -24.64
C THR A 346 -2.53 -21.36 -23.84
N LEU A 347 -3.02 -20.32 -24.52
CA LEU A 347 -3.79 -19.24 -23.93
C LEU A 347 -5.19 -19.22 -24.53
N ASP A 348 -6.19 -19.12 -23.71
CA ASP A 348 -7.58 -18.86 -24.07
C ASP A 348 -7.91 -17.39 -23.78
N LEU A 349 -8.25 -16.63 -24.83
CA LEU A 349 -8.55 -15.21 -24.78
C LEU A 349 -10.06 -14.93 -24.85
N SER A 350 -10.89 -15.99 -24.80
CA SER A 350 -12.37 -15.88 -24.87
C SER A 350 -12.99 -15.16 -23.67
#